data_872695c01041054dab3ba668d12e9b8c
#
_entry.id   872695c01041054dab3ba668d12e9b8c
#
_cell.length_a   1.000
_cell.length_b   1.000
_cell.length_c   1.000
_cell.angle_alpha   90.00
_cell.angle_beta   90.00
_cell.angle_gamma   90.00
#
_symmetry.space_group_name_H-M   'P 1'
#
loop_
_entity.id
_entity.type
_entity.pdbx_description
1 polymer ?
#
loop_
_entity_poly.entity_id
_entity_poly.type
_entity_poly.pdbx_seq_one_letter_code
_entity_poly.pdbx_strand_id
1 'polypeptide(L)'
;MDHATLPIIIFILLFSGFIITMIMLTKRGKEVFLRPINGLKVIDDAIGRAAEEDRPIMFNLGFDDLSVNLFCSLAVMGYVVRKAAKLSMPVYVPLAQPLAYAMAEEFWKDGYAAMGKEGMFAVEDCLRYMSSNQSALGAGIAGWIKREHVGANFMFGTYGFESMMLAEAGQQAGAFQIACTPSFYQVPFFMVSCDYTVFGEEVDAAGAYFNRDPVLTGSLVGQDYSKLVLLILIVLGSLLLTIFQKTDYLRLLLQW
;
A
#
# COMPACT_ATOMS: atom_id res chain seq x y z
N MET A 1 -18.77 4.14 -30.04
CA MET A 1 -17.65 3.19 -29.82
C MET A 1 -16.47 3.47 -30.76
N ASP A 2 -16.20 4.74 -31.00
CA ASP A 2 -15.29 5.15 -32.10
C ASP A 2 -13.82 5.31 -31.67
N HIS A 3 -13.42 4.80 -30.51
CA HIS A 3 -12.05 4.94 -29.99
C HIS A 3 -11.29 3.64 -29.70
N ALA A 4 -11.91 2.47 -29.88
CA ALA A 4 -11.25 1.19 -29.72
C ALA A 4 -10.73 0.69 -31.08
N THR A 5 -9.55 1.14 -31.48
CA THR A 5 -8.89 0.62 -32.69
C THR A 5 -8.40 -0.80 -32.44
N LEU A 6 -8.41 -1.64 -33.50
CA LEU A 6 -7.98 -3.04 -33.45
C LEU A 6 -6.61 -3.23 -32.76
N PRO A 7 -5.58 -2.40 -33.00
CA PRO A 7 -4.30 -2.47 -32.31
C PRO A 7 -4.40 -2.31 -30.78
N ILE A 8 -5.25 -1.41 -30.30
CA ILE A 8 -5.45 -1.19 -28.86
C ILE A 8 -6.04 -2.45 -28.21
N ILE A 9 -7.01 -3.08 -28.85
CA ILE A 9 -7.63 -4.31 -28.35
C ILE A 9 -6.61 -5.43 -28.27
N ILE A 10 -5.79 -5.62 -29.32
CA ILE A 10 -4.71 -6.63 -29.36
C ILE A 10 -3.71 -6.36 -28.23
N PHE A 11 -3.33 -5.11 -28.02
CA PHE A 11 -2.39 -4.69 -26.99
C PHE A 11 -2.93 -5.03 -25.57
N ILE A 12 -4.19 -4.68 -25.29
CA ILE A 12 -4.83 -4.98 -24.01
C ILE A 12 -4.88 -6.49 -23.77
N LEU A 13 -5.28 -7.28 -24.77
CA LEU A 13 -5.35 -8.74 -24.65
C LEU A 13 -3.97 -9.36 -24.42
N LEU A 14 -2.93 -8.86 -25.08
CA LEU A 14 -1.57 -9.36 -24.95
C LEU A 14 -1.00 -9.08 -23.55
N PHE A 15 -1.17 -7.85 -23.05
CA PHE A 15 -0.70 -7.48 -21.71
C PHE A 15 -1.50 -8.17 -20.60
N SER A 16 -2.82 -8.25 -20.71
CA SER A 16 -3.66 -8.97 -19.76
C SER A 16 -3.32 -10.47 -19.73
N GLY A 17 -3.14 -11.08 -20.90
CA GLY A 17 -2.72 -12.47 -21.01
C GLY A 17 -1.35 -12.74 -20.39
N PHE A 18 -0.42 -11.80 -20.52
CA PHE A 18 0.90 -11.89 -19.92
C PHE A 18 0.85 -11.83 -18.38
N ILE A 19 0.08 -10.89 -17.82
CA ILE A 19 -0.12 -10.76 -16.36
C ILE A 19 -0.78 -12.03 -15.80
N ILE A 20 -1.83 -12.52 -16.45
CA ILE A 20 -2.52 -13.76 -16.05
C ILE A 20 -1.55 -14.95 -16.08
N THR A 21 -0.70 -15.04 -17.10
CA THR A 21 0.29 -16.11 -17.21
C THR A 21 1.29 -16.06 -16.06
N MET A 22 1.77 -14.87 -15.67
CA MET A 22 2.67 -14.69 -14.52
C MET A 22 2.01 -15.09 -13.21
N ILE A 23 0.74 -14.70 -13.00
CA ILE A 23 -0.04 -15.13 -11.83
C ILE A 23 -0.15 -16.66 -11.77
N MET A 24 -0.45 -17.31 -12.90
CA MET A 24 -0.54 -18.78 -12.98
C MET A 24 0.80 -19.47 -12.69
N LEU A 25 1.91 -18.92 -13.18
CA LEU A 25 3.25 -19.45 -12.91
C LEU A 25 3.62 -19.35 -11.43
N THR A 26 3.31 -18.22 -10.81
CA THR A 26 3.57 -17.99 -9.37
C THR A 26 2.70 -18.91 -8.50
N LYS A 27 1.43 -19.12 -8.87
CA LYS A 27 0.55 -20.10 -8.21
C LYS A 27 1.06 -21.53 -8.31
N ARG A 28 1.80 -21.87 -9.37
CA ARG A 28 2.43 -23.20 -9.54
C ARG A 28 3.74 -23.37 -8.76
N GLY A 29 4.09 -22.40 -7.88
CA GLY A 29 5.26 -22.49 -7.00
C GLY A 29 6.56 -21.95 -7.61
N LYS A 30 6.51 -21.19 -8.72
CA LYS A 30 7.69 -20.50 -9.21
C LYS A 30 8.04 -19.37 -8.24
N GLU A 31 9.16 -19.51 -7.55
CA GLU A 31 9.68 -18.44 -6.72
C GLU A 31 10.07 -17.23 -7.58
N VAL A 32 9.55 -16.08 -7.21
CA VAL A 32 9.86 -14.82 -7.88
C VAL A 32 10.59 -13.90 -6.92
N PHE A 33 11.66 -13.31 -7.40
CA PHE A 33 12.43 -12.35 -6.62
C PHE A 33 11.67 -11.04 -6.49
N LEU A 34 11.31 -10.71 -5.25
CA LEU A 34 10.79 -9.39 -4.91
C LEU A 34 11.95 -8.53 -4.38
N ARG A 35 12.14 -7.36 -4.98
CA ARG A 35 13.13 -6.39 -4.52
C ARG A 35 12.80 -5.96 -3.08
N PRO A 36 13.75 -6.05 -2.16
CA PRO A 36 13.50 -5.60 -0.79
C PRO A 36 13.33 -4.06 -0.76
N ILE A 37 12.22 -3.62 -0.16
CA ILE A 37 11.90 -2.21 0.03
C ILE A 37 12.41 -1.81 1.42
N ASN A 38 13.37 -0.86 1.47
CA ASN A 38 14.02 -0.50 2.73
C ASN A 38 13.03 0.09 3.75
N GLY A 39 12.07 0.91 3.31
CA GLY A 39 11.04 1.46 4.20
C GLY A 39 10.15 0.41 4.85
N LEU A 40 9.96 -0.77 4.23
CA LEU A 40 9.17 -1.85 4.80
C LEU A 40 9.95 -2.73 5.79
N LYS A 41 11.27 -2.82 5.63
CA LYS A 41 12.13 -3.56 6.59
C LYS A 41 12.14 -2.91 7.96
N VAL A 42 11.96 -1.60 8.00
CA VAL A 42 12.00 -0.80 9.23
C VAL A 42 10.72 -0.94 10.06
N ILE A 43 9.66 -1.56 9.51
CA ILE A 43 8.41 -1.82 10.26
C ILE A 43 8.70 -2.68 11.51
N ASP A 44 9.53 -3.71 11.39
CA ASP A 44 9.88 -4.56 12.52
C ASP A 44 10.65 -3.78 13.61
N ASP A 45 11.54 -2.88 13.21
CA ASP A 45 12.29 -2.03 14.13
C ASP A 45 11.36 -1.03 14.84
N ALA A 46 10.39 -0.45 14.08
CA ALA A 46 9.39 0.46 14.64
C ALA A 46 8.50 -0.22 15.70
N ILE A 47 8.05 -1.46 15.40
CA ILE A 47 7.26 -2.26 16.34
C ILE A 47 8.08 -2.62 17.58
N GLY A 48 9.33 -3.04 17.37
CA GLY A 48 10.26 -3.36 18.47
C GLY A 48 10.47 -2.18 19.40
N ARG A 49 10.74 -0.99 18.84
CA ARG A 49 10.91 0.24 19.59
C ARG A 49 9.67 0.63 20.39
N ALA A 50 8.48 0.58 19.76
CA ALA A 50 7.23 0.85 20.46
C ALA A 50 7.00 -0.12 21.63
N ALA A 51 7.40 -1.40 21.46
CA ALA A 51 7.33 -2.41 22.51
C ALA A 51 8.29 -2.13 23.68
N GLU A 52 9.52 -1.70 23.39
CA GLU A 52 10.49 -1.33 24.41
C GLU A 52 10.03 -0.13 25.25
N GLU A 53 9.30 0.78 24.62
CA GLU A 53 8.74 1.96 25.27
C GLU A 53 7.38 1.69 25.96
N ASP A 54 6.81 0.47 25.83
CA ASP A 54 5.46 0.08 26.29
C ASP A 54 4.38 1.03 25.76
N ARG A 55 4.46 1.38 24.48
CA ARG A 55 3.58 2.33 23.80
C ARG A 55 2.80 1.66 22.67
N PRO A 56 1.50 1.98 22.50
CA PRO A 56 0.68 1.35 21.48
C PRO A 56 1.10 1.69 20.06
N ILE A 57 0.65 0.88 19.13
CA ILE A 57 0.81 1.09 17.69
C ILE A 57 -0.47 1.68 17.13
N MET A 58 -0.36 2.61 16.19
CA MET A 58 -1.47 3.08 15.38
C MET A 58 -1.23 2.73 13.91
N PHE A 59 -2.25 2.20 13.26
CA PHE A 59 -2.24 1.87 11.84
C PHE A 59 -3.40 2.58 11.12
N ASN A 60 -3.08 3.52 10.26
CA ASN A 60 -4.04 4.33 9.51
C ASN A 60 -4.15 3.82 8.08
N LEU A 61 -5.37 3.53 7.63
CA LEU A 61 -5.68 3.05 6.28
C LEU A 61 -6.01 4.19 5.28
N GLY A 62 -5.95 5.45 5.74
CA GLY A 62 -6.30 6.60 4.91
C GLY A 62 -7.79 6.66 4.53
N PHE A 63 -8.06 7.26 3.38
CA PHE A 63 -9.40 7.46 2.82
C PHE A 63 -9.74 6.49 1.68
N ASP A 64 -8.99 5.39 1.54
CA ASP A 64 -9.23 4.45 0.46
C ASP A 64 -10.61 3.82 0.54
N ASP A 65 -11.34 3.92 -0.56
CA ASP A 65 -12.51 3.08 -0.84
C ASP A 65 -12.05 1.68 -1.25
N LEU A 66 -12.98 0.82 -1.66
CA LEU A 66 -12.66 -0.52 -2.12
C LEU A 66 -11.73 -0.48 -3.35
N SER A 67 -10.45 -0.52 -3.09
CA SER A 67 -9.37 -0.39 -4.08
C SER A 67 -8.26 -1.40 -3.83
N VAL A 68 -7.39 -1.60 -4.82
CA VAL A 68 -6.19 -2.44 -4.66
C VAL A 68 -5.32 -1.92 -3.52
N ASN A 69 -5.19 -0.60 -3.38
CA ASN A 69 -4.43 0.03 -2.31
C ASN A 69 -4.96 -0.33 -0.91
N LEU A 70 -6.28 -0.36 -0.73
CA LEU A 70 -6.88 -0.77 0.54
C LEU A 70 -6.50 -2.22 0.88
N PHE A 71 -6.58 -3.15 -0.08
CA PHE A 71 -6.19 -4.54 0.15
C PHE A 71 -4.71 -4.69 0.48
N CYS A 72 -3.84 -3.94 -0.20
CA CYS A 72 -2.41 -3.93 0.11
C CYS A 72 -2.15 -3.38 1.52
N SER A 73 -2.82 -2.30 1.91
CA SER A 73 -2.71 -1.70 3.23
C SER A 73 -3.23 -2.64 4.33
N LEU A 74 -4.36 -3.33 4.10
CA LEU A 74 -4.90 -4.35 5.01
C LEU A 74 -3.93 -5.54 5.16
N ALA A 75 -3.27 -5.95 4.09
CA ALA A 75 -2.28 -7.01 4.14
C ALA A 75 -1.08 -6.64 5.02
N VAL A 76 -0.59 -5.40 4.90
CA VAL A 76 0.47 -4.87 5.77
C VAL A 76 -0.02 -4.72 7.21
N MET A 77 -1.25 -4.23 7.41
CA MET A 77 -1.89 -4.14 8.74
C MET A 77 -1.93 -5.50 9.42
N GLY A 78 -2.37 -6.55 8.71
CA GLY A 78 -2.39 -7.91 9.24
C GLY A 78 -0.99 -8.42 9.64
N TYR A 79 0.06 -8.02 8.93
CA TYR A 79 1.44 -8.30 9.33
C TYR A 79 1.83 -7.57 10.61
N VAL A 80 1.57 -6.27 10.69
CA VAL A 80 1.83 -5.44 11.88
C VAL A 80 1.09 -5.99 13.09
N VAL A 81 -0.19 -6.34 12.95
CA VAL A 81 -1.01 -6.90 14.02
C VAL A 81 -0.43 -8.24 14.51
N ARG A 82 -0.02 -9.15 13.62
CA ARG A 82 0.63 -10.42 14.02
C ARG A 82 1.92 -10.18 14.80
N LYS A 83 2.72 -9.20 14.39
CA LYS A 83 3.97 -8.84 15.12
C LYS A 83 3.68 -8.20 16.46
N ALA A 84 2.77 -7.26 16.53
CA ALA A 84 2.31 -6.62 17.76
C ALA A 84 1.70 -7.64 18.74
N ALA A 85 0.90 -8.58 18.23
CA ALA A 85 0.32 -9.66 19.02
C ALA A 85 1.39 -10.52 19.69
N LYS A 86 2.52 -10.83 19.03
CA LYS A 86 3.63 -11.55 19.68
C LYS A 86 4.14 -10.83 20.91
N LEU A 87 4.19 -9.51 20.85
CA LEU A 87 4.69 -8.65 21.92
C LEU A 87 3.59 -8.20 22.90
N SER A 88 2.34 -8.67 22.72
CA SER A 88 1.17 -8.33 23.55
C SER A 88 0.81 -6.85 23.51
N MET A 89 1.01 -6.20 22.37
CA MET A 89 0.76 -4.78 22.18
C MET A 89 -0.58 -4.52 21.50
N PRO A 90 -1.32 -3.47 21.87
CA PRO A 90 -2.52 -3.06 21.16
C PRO A 90 -2.17 -2.36 19.84
N VAL A 91 -2.95 -2.64 18.79
CA VAL A 91 -2.90 -1.95 17.51
C VAL A 91 -4.20 -1.20 17.31
N TYR A 92 -4.13 0.12 17.30
CA TYR A 92 -5.25 1.02 17.09
C TYR A 92 -5.43 1.29 15.59
N VAL A 93 -6.66 1.16 15.11
CA VAL A 93 -6.99 1.35 13.69
C VAL A 93 -8.16 2.32 13.56
N PRO A 94 -7.88 3.62 13.32
CA PRO A 94 -8.91 4.58 12.96
C PRO A 94 -9.35 4.37 11.51
N LEU A 95 -10.64 4.46 11.25
CA LEU A 95 -11.25 4.16 9.96
C LEU A 95 -12.11 5.32 9.46
N ALA A 96 -11.94 5.63 8.17
CA ALA A 96 -12.70 6.66 7.47
C ALA A 96 -13.96 6.12 6.80
N GLN A 97 -13.94 4.83 6.41
CA GLN A 97 -14.99 4.21 5.61
C GLN A 97 -15.61 3.02 6.35
N PRO A 98 -16.96 2.91 6.41
CA PRO A 98 -17.64 1.79 7.08
C PRO A 98 -17.33 0.44 6.45
N LEU A 99 -17.13 0.40 5.12
CA LEU A 99 -16.78 -0.84 4.42
C LEU A 99 -15.38 -1.34 4.81
N ALA A 100 -14.42 -0.42 4.93
CA ALA A 100 -13.08 -0.74 5.39
C ALA A 100 -13.07 -1.27 6.83
N TYR A 101 -14.06 -0.87 7.66
CA TYR A 101 -14.16 -1.34 9.04
C TYR A 101 -14.34 -2.85 9.11
N ALA A 102 -15.30 -3.42 8.38
CA ALA A 102 -15.58 -4.85 8.42
C ALA A 102 -14.36 -5.69 7.97
N MET A 103 -13.66 -5.21 6.94
CA MET A 103 -12.45 -5.86 6.44
C MET A 103 -11.29 -5.73 7.43
N ALA A 104 -11.06 -4.53 7.97
CA ALA A 104 -10.01 -4.31 8.95
C ALA A 104 -10.22 -5.14 10.24
N GLU A 105 -11.48 -5.29 10.67
CA GLU A 105 -11.84 -6.12 11.82
C GLU A 105 -11.45 -7.57 11.61
N GLU A 106 -11.72 -8.13 10.44
CA GLU A 106 -11.35 -9.52 10.09
C GLU A 106 -9.82 -9.69 10.12
N PHE A 107 -9.08 -8.84 9.41
CA PHE A 107 -7.60 -8.90 9.39
C PHE A 107 -6.98 -8.68 10.77
N TRP A 108 -7.59 -7.84 11.59
CA TRP A 108 -7.13 -7.56 12.95
C TRP A 108 -7.35 -8.77 13.86
N LYS A 109 -8.55 -9.36 13.85
CA LYS A 109 -8.88 -10.57 14.61
C LYS A 109 -8.00 -11.74 14.21
N ASP A 110 -7.86 -11.99 12.92
CA ASP A 110 -7.00 -13.06 12.39
C ASP A 110 -5.54 -12.88 12.82
N GLY A 111 -5.06 -11.66 12.86
CA GLY A 111 -3.70 -11.34 13.28
C GLY A 111 -3.42 -11.74 14.73
N TYR A 112 -4.34 -11.45 15.67
CA TYR A 112 -4.23 -11.88 17.07
C TYR A 112 -4.51 -13.36 17.26
N ALA A 113 -5.51 -13.93 16.56
CA ALA A 113 -5.84 -15.35 16.62
C ALA A 113 -4.68 -16.22 16.13
N ALA A 114 -3.99 -15.82 15.05
CA ALA A 114 -2.82 -16.53 14.55
C ALA A 114 -1.66 -16.65 15.57
N MET A 115 -1.64 -15.78 16.57
CA MET A 115 -0.66 -15.80 17.66
C MET A 115 -1.21 -16.40 18.96
N GLY A 116 -2.42 -16.97 18.93
CA GLY A 116 -3.08 -17.55 20.12
C GLY A 116 -3.49 -16.52 21.17
N LYS A 117 -3.70 -15.26 20.75
CA LYS A 117 -4.06 -14.13 21.62
C LYS A 117 -5.43 -13.55 21.27
N GLU A 118 -6.32 -14.41 20.81
CA GLU A 118 -7.70 -14.07 20.52
C GLU A 118 -8.39 -13.49 21.76
N GLY A 119 -9.09 -12.36 21.60
CA GLY A 119 -9.79 -11.69 22.72
C GLY A 119 -8.88 -10.97 23.72
N MET A 120 -7.57 -10.83 23.44
CA MET A 120 -6.65 -10.12 24.33
C MET A 120 -7.01 -8.63 24.47
N PHE A 121 -7.49 -8.03 23.39
CA PHE A 121 -7.99 -6.65 23.36
C PHE A 121 -9.41 -6.64 22.83
N ALA A 122 -10.24 -5.71 23.32
CA ALA A 122 -11.58 -5.51 22.78
C ALA A 122 -11.48 -4.81 21.43
N VAL A 123 -12.20 -5.32 20.44
CA VAL A 123 -12.18 -4.77 19.07
C VAL A 123 -12.65 -3.33 19.07
N GLU A 124 -13.71 -3.02 19.83
CA GLU A 124 -14.33 -1.70 19.92
C GLU A 124 -13.37 -0.64 20.50
N ASP A 125 -12.41 -1.07 21.30
CA ASP A 125 -11.39 -0.17 21.86
C ASP A 125 -10.27 0.10 20.86
N CYS A 126 -9.97 -0.85 19.99
CA CYS A 126 -8.85 -0.80 19.06
C CYS A 126 -9.25 -0.33 17.66
N LEU A 127 -10.42 -0.73 17.15
CA LEU A 127 -10.92 -0.31 15.86
C LEU A 127 -12.05 0.70 16.02
N ARG A 128 -11.90 1.88 15.43
CA ARG A 128 -12.91 2.93 15.51
C ARG A 128 -13.20 3.57 14.19
N TYR A 129 -14.46 3.53 13.79
CA TYR A 129 -14.94 4.42 12.74
C TYR A 129 -14.97 5.84 13.28
N MET A 130 -14.19 6.73 12.68
CA MET A 130 -14.08 8.12 13.13
C MET A 130 -15.02 9.04 12.37
N SER A 131 -14.80 9.20 11.08
CA SER A 131 -15.59 10.06 10.21
C SER A 131 -15.20 9.88 8.76
N SER A 132 -16.17 10.01 7.85
CA SER A 132 -15.92 10.16 6.41
C SER A 132 -15.56 11.60 6.01
N ASN A 133 -15.60 12.56 6.94
CA ASN A 133 -15.10 13.91 6.70
C ASN A 133 -13.62 14.01 7.05
N GLN A 134 -12.80 14.48 6.11
CA GLN A 134 -11.34 14.55 6.23
C GLN A 134 -10.87 15.36 7.44
N SER A 135 -11.46 16.54 7.67
CA SER A 135 -11.07 17.40 8.82
C SER A 135 -11.40 16.73 10.15
N ALA A 136 -12.59 16.13 10.26
CA ALA A 136 -13.02 15.46 11.47
C ALA A 136 -12.19 14.19 11.73
N LEU A 137 -11.85 13.44 10.67
CA LEU A 137 -10.96 12.29 10.74
C LEU A 137 -9.58 12.71 11.24
N GLY A 138 -8.96 13.68 10.56
CA GLY A 138 -7.62 14.17 10.92
C GLY A 138 -7.55 14.65 12.37
N ALA A 139 -8.52 15.46 12.82
CA ALA A 139 -8.59 15.92 14.19
C ALA A 139 -8.82 14.78 15.19
N GLY A 140 -9.70 13.83 14.86
CA GLY A 140 -9.99 12.66 15.70
C GLY A 140 -8.78 11.77 15.89
N ILE A 141 -8.07 11.44 14.81
CA ILE A 141 -6.86 10.61 14.82
C ILE A 141 -5.72 11.34 15.56
N ALA A 142 -5.49 12.62 15.26
CA ALA A 142 -4.48 13.43 15.94
C ALA A 142 -4.71 13.49 17.46
N GLY A 143 -5.97 13.66 17.88
CA GLY A 143 -6.36 13.59 19.29
C GLY A 143 -6.13 12.21 19.90
N TRP A 144 -6.38 11.13 19.15
CA TRP A 144 -6.16 9.76 19.62
C TRP A 144 -4.68 9.44 19.77
N ILE A 145 -3.83 9.81 18.78
CA ILE A 145 -2.36 9.66 18.84
C ILE A 145 -1.79 10.29 20.11
N LYS A 146 -2.22 11.52 20.42
CA LYS A 146 -1.71 12.26 21.58
C LYS A 146 -2.20 11.66 22.90
N ARG A 147 -3.47 11.26 22.98
CA ARG A 147 -4.06 10.73 24.21
C ARG A 147 -3.47 9.39 24.59
N GLU A 148 -3.26 8.50 23.62
CA GLU A 148 -2.74 7.16 23.86
C GLU A 148 -1.19 7.11 23.85
N HIS A 149 -0.52 8.24 23.60
CA HIS A 149 0.94 8.31 23.50
C HIS A 149 1.52 7.26 22.54
N VAL A 150 0.98 7.20 21.31
CA VAL A 150 1.35 6.20 20.30
C VAL A 150 2.87 6.17 20.07
N GLY A 151 3.47 4.97 20.12
CA GLY A 151 4.92 4.76 19.95
C GLY A 151 5.34 4.54 18.50
N ALA A 152 4.47 3.91 17.70
CA ALA A 152 4.68 3.74 16.26
C ALA A 152 3.41 4.11 15.50
N ASN A 153 3.52 4.97 14.48
CA ASN A 153 2.41 5.43 13.64
C ASN A 153 2.64 5.02 12.19
N PHE A 154 1.86 4.08 11.71
CA PHE A 154 1.89 3.59 10.34
C PHE A 154 0.75 4.23 9.55
N MET A 155 1.09 4.92 8.46
CA MET A 155 0.15 5.59 7.57
C MET A 155 0.22 4.97 6.18
N PHE A 156 -0.67 4.03 5.89
CA PHE A 156 -0.73 3.27 4.64
C PHE A 156 -2.04 3.54 3.92
N GLY A 157 -1.98 4.11 2.72
CA GLY A 157 -3.16 4.42 1.92
C GLY A 157 -3.13 5.78 1.25
N THR A 158 -4.31 6.19 0.76
CA THR A 158 -4.48 7.50 0.11
C THR A 158 -4.88 8.55 1.14
N TYR A 159 -4.21 9.69 1.10
CA TYR A 159 -4.41 10.80 2.01
C TYR A 159 -4.67 12.11 1.27
N GLY A 160 -5.34 13.03 1.92
CA GLY A 160 -5.46 14.42 1.54
C GLY A 160 -4.71 15.33 2.52
N PHE A 161 -5.28 16.50 2.83
CA PHE A 161 -4.64 17.48 3.74
C PHE A 161 -4.52 17.00 5.18
N GLU A 162 -5.32 16.02 5.61
CA GLU A 162 -5.26 15.40 6.93
C GLU A 162 -3.91 14.73 7.21
N SER A 163 -3.17 14.34 6.16
CA SER A 163 -1.84 13.75 6.29
C SER A 163 -0.90 14.59 7.15
N MET A 164 -0.93 15.91 7.00
CA MET A 164 -0.13 16.83 7.82
C MET A 164 -0.52 16.78 9.30
N MET A 165 -1.83 16.73 9.58
CA MET A 165 -2.33 16.69 10.95
C MET A 165 -1.92 15.41 11.67
N LEU A 166 -1.98 14.27 10.95
CA LEU A 166 -1.59 12.97 11.46
C LEU A 166 -0.08 12.90 11.72
N ALA A 167 0.71 13.31 10.74
CA ALA A 167 2.16 13.26 10.81
C ALA A 167 2.70 14.22 11.88
N GLU A 168 2.14 15.43 12.01
CA GLU A 168 2.49 16.37 13.08
C GLU A 168 2.12 15.82 14.47
N ALA A 169 0.92 15.23 14.61
CA ALA A 169 0.50 14.64 15.88
C ALA A 169 1.41 13.49 16.31
N GLY A 170 1.83 12.63 15.37
CA GLY A 170 2.78 11.57 15.61
C GLY A 170 4.17 12.08 15.99
N GLN A 171 4.66 13.12 15.33
CA GLN A 171 5.92 13.78 15.67
C GLN A 171 5.88 14.40 17.07
N GLN A 172 4.78 15.10 17.43
CA GLN A 172 4.59 15.67 18.76
C GLN A 172 4.49 14.59 19.85
N ALA A 173 3.93 13.43 19.53
CA ALA A 173 3.89 12.29 20.44
C ALA A 173 5.25 11.57 20.54
N GLY A 174 6.21 11.87 19.68
CA GLY A 174 7.48 11.16 19.59
C GLY A 174 7.33 9.73 19.03
N ALA A 175 6.31 9.50 18.21
CA ALA A 175 6.09 8.21 17.55
C ALA A 175 7.06 8.01 16.40
N PHE A 176 7.53 6.78 16.21
CA PHE A 176 8.25 6.40 14.99
C PHE A 176 7.25 6.29 13.84
N GLN A 177 7.45 7.04 12.77
CA GLN A 177 6.48 7.21 11.72
C GLN A 177 6.92 6.62 10.38
N ILE A 178 6.08 5.76 9.82
CA ILE A 178 6.26 5.20 8.47
C ILE A 178 5.02 5.54 7.64
N ALA A 179 5.22 6.29 6.55
CA ALA A 179 4.16 6.61 5.60
C ALA A 179 4.34 5.84 4.29
N CYS A 180 3.25 5.30 3.77
CA CYS A 180 3.20 4.60 2.49
C CYS A 180 1.97 5.06 1.70
N THR A 181 2.19 5.88 0.66
CA THR A 181 1.09 6.47 -0.10
C THR A 181 1.31 6.40 -1.61
N PRO A 182 0.27 6.07 -2.39
CA PRO A 182 0.32 6.18 -3.86
C PRO A 182 0.21 7.63 -4.35
N SER A 183 -0.22 8.57 -3.49
CA SER A 183 -0.47 9.97 -3.83
C SER A 183 0.81 10.79 -3.81
N PHE A 184 1.33 11.14 -4.98
CA PHE A 184 2.52 11.98 -5.13
C PHE A 184 2.38 13.37 -4.51
N TYR A 185 1.16 13.89 -4.38
CA TYR A 185 0.91 15.21 -3.77
C TYR A 185 1.21 15.24 -2.27
N GLN A 186 1.12 14.09 -1.60
CA GLN A 186 1.34 13.96 -0.15
C GLN A 186 2.77 13.57 0.22
N VAL A 187 3.54 13.05 -0.74
CA VAL A 187 4.92 12.62 -0.51
C VAL A 187 5.79 13.69 0.13
N PRO A 188 5.80 14.98 -0.32
CA PRO A 188 6.64 16.00 0.29
C PRO A 188 6.34 16.22 1.78
N PHE A 189 5.07 16.15 2.18
CA PHE A 189 4.66 16.32 3.58
C PHE A 189 5.14 15.16 4.45
N PHE A 190 4.99 13.93 3.97
CA PHE A 190 5.47 12.75 4.67
C PHE A 190 7.00 12.68 4.73
N MET A 191 7.71 13.11 3.69
CA MET A 191 9.18 13.14 3.68
C MET A 191 9.77 14.09 4.74
N VAL A 192 9.03 15.14 5.10
CA VAL A 192 9.50 16.11 6.11
C VAL A 192 9.14 15.66 7.53
N SER A 193 8.06 14.93 7.71
CA SER A 193 7.46 14.65 9.02
C SER A 193 7.54 13.18 9.46
N CYS A 194 7.87 12.27 8.56
CA CYS A 194 7.98 10.84 8.87
C CYS A 194 9.43 10.36 8.81
N ASP A 195 9.76 9.36 9.62
CA ASP A 195 11.09 8.74 9.63
C ASP A 195 11.37 7.99 8.33
N TYR A 196 10.34 7.35 7.76
CA TYR A 196 10.42 6.67 6.47
C TYR A 196 9.19 6.92 5.63
N THR A 197 9.42 7.13 4.33
CA THR A 197 8.34 7.33 3.36
C THR A 197 8.53 6.39 2.17
N VAL A 198 7.48 5.62 1.87
CA VAL A 198 7.35 4.74 0.70
C VAL A 198 6.27 5.33 -0.20
N PHE A 199 6.49 5.38 -1.50
CA PHE A 199 5.55 6.06 -2.40
C PHE A 199 5.41 5.37 -3.75
N GLY A 200 4.32 5.70 -4.45
CA GLY A 200 4.03 5.19 -5.77
C GLY A 200 3.73 3.69 -5.78
N GLU A 201 4.29 2.98 -6.71
CA GLU A 201 4.05 1.55 -6.93
C GLU A 201 4.62 0.64 -5.81
N GLU A 202 5.50 1.16 -4.97
CA GLU A 202 6.03 0.40 -3.83
C GLU A 202 4.94 0.13 -2.78
N VAL A 203 3.83 0.88 -2.79
CA VAL A 203 2.63 0.64 -1.97
C VAL A 203 2.00 -0.70 -2.32
N ASP A 204 1.82 -0.98 -3.62
CA ASP A 204 1.27 -2.25 -4.11
C ASP A 204 2.21 -3.42 -3.81
N ALA A 205 3.53 -3.16 -3.91
CA ALA A 205 4.55 -4.13 -3.58
C ALA A 205 4.59 -4.47 -2.08
N ALA A 206 4.18 -3.56 -1.19
CA ALA A 206 4.17 -3.79 0.24
C ALA A 206 3.27 -4.97 0.64
N GLY A 207 2.06 -5.05 0.07
CA GLY A 207 1.14 -6.16 0.29
C GLY A 207 1.72 -7.51 -0.12
N ALA A 208 2.35 -7.56 -1.30
CA ALA A 208 3.01 -8.76 -1.82
C ALA A 208 4.25 -9.16 -0.99
N TYR A 209 4.99 -8.17 -0.49
CA TYR A 209 6.21 -8.38 0.29
C TYR A 209 5.94 -9.09 1.62
N PHE A 210 4.88 -8.70 2.35
CA PHE A 210 4.59 -9.24 3.67
C PHE A 210 3.75 -10.53 3.65
N ASN A 211 2.79 -10.66 2.75
CA ASN A 211 1.93 -11.83 2.68
C ASN A 211 2.46 -12.93 1.77
N ARG A 212 3.37 -12.61 0.84
CA ARG A 212 3.85 -13.53 -0.20
C ARG A 212 2.71 -14.23 -0.94
N ASP A 213 1.57 -13.55 -1.08
CA ASP A 213 0.45 -14.07 -1.82
C ASP A 213 0.84 -14.29 -3.29
N PRO A 214 0.67 -15.50 -3.85
CA PRO A 214 1.07 -15.80 -5.21
C PRO A 214 0.37 -14.95 -6.26
N VAL A 215 -0.85 -14.47 -5.98
CA VAL A 215 -1.61 -13.62 -6.91
C VAL A 215 -1.04 -12.22 -6.93
N LEU A 216 -0.85 -11.62 -5.76
CA LEU A 216 -0.27 -10.27 -5.63
C LEU A 216 1.16 -10.26 -6.18
N THR A 217 1.98 -11.24 -5.81
CA THR A 217 3.36 -11.37 -6.30
C THR A 217 3.42 -11.57 -7.81
N GLY A 218 2.58 -12.46 -8.36
CA GLY A 218 2.52 -12.72 -9.79
C GLY A 218 2.03 -11.52 -10.60
N SER A 219 1.04 -10.78 -10.08
CA SER A 219 0.54 -9.55 -10.67
C SER A 219 1.62 -8.47 -10.74
N LEU A 220 2.33 -8.23 -9.64
CA LEU A 220 3.39 -7.23 -9.54
C LEU A 220 4.50 -7.51 -10.56
N VAL A 221 4.98 -8.75 -10.60
CA VAL A 221 6.03 -9.16 -11.55
C VAL A 221 5.54 -9.08 -12.99
N GLY A 222 4.29 -9.45 -13.24
CA GLY A 222 3.67 -9.30 -14.55
C GLY A 222 3.64 -7.83 -15.00
N GLN A 223 3.33 -6.91 -14.11
CA GLN A 223 3.37 -5.46 -14.37
C GLN A 223 4.79 -4.98 -14.68
N ASP A 224 5.79 -5.37 -13.89
CA ASP A 224 7.19 -4.95 -14.08
C ASP A 224 7.74 -5.39 -15.43
N TYR A 225 7.52 -6.64 -15.81
CA TYR A 225 7.91 -7.12 -17.15
C TYR A 225 7.12 -6.41 -18.26
N SER A 226 5.84 -6.13 -18.06
CA SER A 226 5.02 -5.39 -19.02
C SER A 226 5.56 -3.97 -19.25
N LYS A 227 5.95 -3.27 -18.18
CA LYS A 227 6.59 -1.95 -18.25
C LYS A 227 7.92 -2.01 -18.99
N LEU A 228 8.74 -3.04 -18.75
CA LEU A 228 10.01 -3.23 -19.44
C LEU A 228 9.79 -3.44 -20.94
N VAL A 229 8.82 -4.26 -21.34
CA VAL A 229 8.45 -4.45 -22.76
C VAL A 229 7.99 -3.14 -23.39
N LEU A 230 7.14 -2.36 -22.70
CA LEU A 230 6.70 -1.05 -23.17
C LEU A 230 7.87 -0.07 -23.35
N LEU A 231 8.79 -0.03 -22.40
CA LEU A 231 9.98 0.82 -22.48
C LEU A 231 10.85 0.45 -23.68
N ILE A 232 11.08 -0.84 -23.93
CA ILE A 232 11.82 -1.32 -25.08
C ILE A 232 11.10 -0.91 -26.39
N LEU A 233 9.77 -1.06 -26.45
CA LEU A 233 9.00 -0.66 -27.63
C LEU A 233 9.06 0.85 -27.90
N ILE A 234 9.01 1.68 -26.85
CA ILE A 234 9.13 3.13 -26.97
C ILE A 234 10.52 3.51 -27.50
N VAL A 235 11.58 2.93 -26.92
CA VAL A 235 12.96 3.21 -27.34
C VAL A 235 13.20 2.75 -28.79
N LEU A 236 12.79 1.54 -29.15
CA LEU A 236 12.92 1.02 -30.50
C LEU A 236 12.09 1.85 -31.50
N GLY A 237 10.85 2.21 -31.15
CA GLY A 237 10.00 3.05 -32.00
C GLY A 237 10.61 4.43 -32.23
N SER A 238 11.15 5.06 -31.19
CA SER A 238 11.83 6.34 -31.27
C SER A 238 13.08 6.25 -32.16
N LEU A 239 13.90 5.22 -32.00
CA LEU A 239 15.09 5.01 -32.83
C LEU A 239 14.74 4.76 -34.31
N LEU A 240 13.74 3.93 -34.58
CA LEU A 240 13.28 3.67 -35.94
C LEU A 240 12.77 4.96 -36.61
N LEU A 241 12.00 5.79 -35.88
CA LEU A 241 11.54 7.08 -36.40
C LEU A 241 12.69 8.02 -36.70
N THR A 242 13.71 8.05 -35.86
CA THR A 242 14.87 8.93 -36.02
C THR A 242 15.73 8.49 -37.21
N ILE A 243 15.93 7.18 -37.40
CA ILE A 243 16.79 6.64 -38.45
C ILE A 243 16.11 6.70 -39.83
N PHE A 244 14.84 6.32 -39.88
CA PHE A 244 14.17 6.18 -41.20
C PHE A 244 13.47 7.44 -41.68
N GLN A 245 13.36 8.52 -40.86
CA GLN A 245 12.74 9.83 -41.17
C GLN A 245 11.36 9.75 -41.89
N LYS A 246 10.74 8.59 -41.98
CA LYS A 246 9.45 8.33 -42.62
C LYS A 246 8.40 8.09 -41.54
N THR A 247 7.69 9.16 -41.21
CA THR A 247 6.60 9.16 -40.20
C THR A 247 5.37 8.37 -40.61
N ASP A 248 5.21 7.96 -41.86
CA ASP A 248 3.97 7.41 -42.38
C ASP A 248 3.65 5.99 -41.90
N TYR A 249 4.65 5.14 -41.64
CA TYR A 249 4.40 3.75 -41.24
C TYR A 249 3.88 3.61 -39.82
N LEU A 250 4.34 4.43 -38.88
CA LEU A 250 3.83 4.41 -37.50
C LEU A 250 2.47 5.10 -37.35
N ARG A 251 2.23 6.14 -38.15
CA ARG A 251 0.90 6.75 -38.27
C ARG A 251 -0.13 5.76 -38.79
N LEU A 252 0.21 4.96 -39.81
CA LEU A 252 -0.64 3.91 -40.36
C LEU A 252 -0.94 2.82 -39.31
N LEU A 253 0.01 2.48 -38.43
CA LEU A 253 -0.15 1.46 -37.40
C LEU A 253 -0.98 1.91 -36.20
N LEU A 254 -1.01 3.22 -35.92
CA LEU A 254 -1.75 3.84 -34.81
C LEU A 254 -3.09 4.48 -35.22
N GLN A 255 -3.35 4.65 -36.49
CA GLN A 255 -4.57 5.29 -37.00
C GLN A 255 -5.68 4.30 -37.43
N TRP A 256 -5.48 2.98 -37.17
CA TRP A 256 -6.53 1.99 -37.46
C TRP A 256 -7.35 1.68 -36.22
#